data_3d34e84ee3573e75c1f5346f8c409d51
#
_entry.id   3d34e84ee3573e75c1f5346f8c409d51
#
_cell.length_a   1.000
_cell.length_b   1.000
_cell.length_c   1.000
_cell.angle_alpha   90.00
_cell.angle_beta   90.00
_cell.angle_gamma   90.00
#
_symmetry.space_group_name_H-M   'P 1'
#
loop_
_entity.id
_entity.type
_entity.pdbx_description
1 polymer ?
#
loop_
_entity_poly.entity_id
_entity_poly.type
_entity_poly.pdbx_seq_one_letter_code
_entity_poly.pdbx_strand_id
1 'polypeptide(L)'
;MLFEIRRQITRAILLSATGSPLIPSIAATERSNDGKTRLSIAETVPSMILPSPIKSKRLHIGDTIGLVAPSHSIHERLPFEIAIDTLQAMGFRIKEGAHLRARRGHHAGSDQQRAADINQMFADAQVDGILAITGGSGANRILPLLDYELIRRKPKFFGGFSDITALINAIYAKTGLITFHSPAGVSEWNAFSQQQFRSIVQEALPWTMRNPRDPADLPAPREFRIQTLRAGKAQGHLVGGNLAVLSSMAGSGFLPQFKDAILFIEDTNEYIYRVDRMLSTLMLSGALDRLAGVVIGAFTQCTPGEGFGRSTLDEVFDDYFLERSYPVFRGAAIGHIRQKFTVPIGAKAEIDATEGSIRLLEPAVL
;
A
#
# COMPACT_ATOMS: atom_id res chain seq x y z
N MET A 1 50.96 -7.93 3.84
CA MET A 1 49.97 -7.93 4.95
C MET A 1 48.51 -8.06 4.51
N LEU A 2 48.12 -7.64 3.33
CA LEU A 2 46.72 -7.79 2.81
C LEU A 2 46.46 -9.16 2.13
N PHE A 3 47.47 -9.90 1.74
CA PHE A 3 47.37 -11.21 1.09
C PHE A 3 47.21 -12.38 2.09
N GLU A 4 47.71 -12.22 3.31
CA GLU A 4 47.62 -13.22 4.37
C GLU A 4 46.22 -13.27 5.03
N ILE A 5 45.55 -12.14 5.10
CA ILE A 5 44.19 -12.04 5.69
C ILE A 5 43.12 -12.73 4.80
N ARG A 6 43.29 -12.75 3.48
CA ARG A 6 42.38 -13.47 2.56
C ARG A 6 42.47 -14.99 2.67
N ARG A 7 43.63 -15.55 3.03
CA ARG A 7 43.81 -17.00 3.18
C ARG A 7 43.23 -17.56 4.48
N GLN A 8 43.11 -16.77 5.54
CA GLN A 8 42.53 -17.21 6.81
C GLN A 8 41.00 -17.17 6.80
N ILE A 9 40.36 -16.25 6.07
CA ILE A 9 38.92 -16.19 5.95
C ILE A 9 38.36 -17.36 5.13
N THR A 10 39.09 -17.85 4.13
CA THR A 10 38.66 -18.99 3.31
C THR A 10 38.77 -20.34 4.04
N ARG A 11 39.59 -20.46 5.11
CA ARG A 11 39.74 -21.69 5.90
C ARG A 11 38.74 -21.80 7.07
N ALA A 12 38.13 -20.69 7.53
CA ALA A 12 37.18 -20.70 8.63
C ALA A 12 35.74 -21.05 8.21
N ILE A 13 35.44 -21.04 6.91
CA ILE A 13 34.09 -21.36 6.36
C ILE A 13 33.92 -22.85 6.06
N LEU A 14 34.96 -23.67 6.18
CA LEU A 14 34.96 -25.09 5.78
C LEU A 14 34.81 -26.08 6.92
N LEU A 15 34.48 -25.66 8.15
CA LEU A 15 34.43 -26.59 9.29
C LEU A 15 33.20 -26.49 10.20
N SER A 16 32.03 -26.03 9.69
CA SER A 16 30.78 -26.19 10.43
C SER A 16 29.54 -26.23 9.51
N ALA A 17 29.33 -27.34 8.81
CA ALA A 17 28.03 -27.65 8.25
C ALA A 17 27.92 -29.15 7.94
N THR A 18 27.41 -29.91 8.89
CA THR A 18 26.71 -31.17 8.63
C THR A 18 25.27 -30.84 8.32
N GLY A 19 24.98 -30.48 7.11
CA GLY A 19 23.67 -30.31 6.53
C GLY A 19 23.84 -30.25 5.02
N SER A 20 23.34 -31.29 4.31
CA SER A 20 23.46 -31.39 2.86
C SER A 20 22.98 -30.14 2.13
N PRO A 21 23.81 -29.49 1.29
CA PRO A 21 23.32 -28.42 0.45
C PRO A 21 22.51 -29.02 -0.70
N LEU A 22 21.29 -28.60 -0.88
CA LEU A 22 20.53 -28.77 -2.13
C LEU A 22 21.28 -28.01 -3.23
N ILE A 23 22.01 -28.70 -4.07
CA ILE A 23 22.60 -28.16 -5.29
C ILE A 23 21.44 -27.92 -6.28
N PRO A 24 21.24 -26.70 -6.80
CA PRO A 24 20.22 -26.51 -7.83
C PRO A 24 20.61 -27.30 -9.09
N SER A 25 19.71 -28.12 -9.58
CA SER A 25 19.81 -28.87 -10.81
C SER A 25 20.08 -27.92 -11.97
N ILE A 26 21.16 -28.15 -12.69
CA ILE A 26 21.52 -27.41 -13.92
C ILE A 26 20.50 -27.77 -14.99
N ALA A 27 19.82 -26.78 -15.53
CA ALA A 27 18.83 -26.89 -16.57
C ALA A 27 19.39 -27.45 -17.87
N ALA A 28 18.62 -28.30 -18.53
CA ALA A 28 18.92 -28.89 -19.84
C ALA A 28 19.02 -27.76 -20.91
N THR A 29 20.03 -27.83 -21.75
CA THR A 29 20.19 -26.96 -22.92
C THR A 29 19.40 -27.54 -24.08
N GLU A 30 18.33 -26.88 -24.50
CA GLU A 30 17.70 -27.14 -25.80
C GLU A 30 18.37 -26.25 -26.87
N ARG A 31 18.84 -26.86 -27.95
CA ARG A 31 19.35 -26.13 -29.12
C ARG A 31 18.18 -25.82 -30.07
N SER A 32 17.94 -24.56 -30.31
CA SER A 32 17.03 -24.14 -31.38
C SER A 32 17.79 -24.11 -32.72
N ASN A 33 17.04 -24.26 -33.82
CA ASN A 33 17.60 -24.36 -35.20
C ASN A 33 18.28 -23.05 -35.72
N ASP A 34 18.30 -21.98 -34.95
CA ASP A 34 18.81 -20.65 -35.40
C ASP A 34 20.16 -20.27 -34.77
N GLY A 35 20.86 -21.24 -34.15
CA GLY A 35 22.22 -21.00 -33.67
C GLY A 35 22.37 -20.02 -32.50
N LYS A 36 21.29 -19.53 -31.89
CA LYS A 36 21.34 -18.64 -30.71
C LYS A 36 20.99 -19.43 -29.44
N THR A 37 21.95 -19.55 -28.55
CA THR A 37 21.74 -20.13 -27.23
C THR A 37 20.94 -19.14 -26.37
N ARG A 38 19.67 -19.44 -26.12
CA ARG A 38 18.90 -18.76 -25.07
C ARG A 38 19.12 -19.51 -23.76
N LEU A 39 19.76 -18.88 -22.80
CA LEU A 39 19.76 -19.35 -21.42
C LEU A 39 18.37 -19.08 -20.83
N SER A 40 17.56 -20.10 -20.77
CA SER A 40 16.31 -20.10 -20.00
C SER A 40 16.69 -20.44 -18.56
N ILE A 41 16.83 -19.43 -17.72
CA ILE A 41 16.81 -19.61 -16.27
C ILE A 41 15.35 -19.84 -15.90
N ALA A 42 14.93 -21.09 -15.82
CA ALA A 42 13.66 -21.44 -15.18
C ALA A 42 13.89 -21.24 -13.66
N GLU A 43 13.74 -20.03 -13.19
CA GLU A 43 13.61 -19.76 -11.77
C GLU A 43 12.29 -20.38 -11.31
N THR A 44 12.36 -21.54 -10.67
CA THR A 44 11.32 -22.00 -9.76
C THR A 44 11.36 -21.12 -8.51
N VAL A 45 10.88 -19.88 -8.64
CA VAL A 45 10.43 -19.10 -7.48
C VAL A 45 9.29 -19.92 -6.88
N PRO A 46 9.38 -20.37 -5.60
CA PRO A 46 8.28 -21.09 -4.98
C PRO A 46 7.05 -20.19 -5.15
N SER A 47 6.00 -20.72 -5.75
CA SER A 47 4.71 -20.06 -5.82
C SER A 47 4.27 -19.81 -4.37
N MET A 48 4.53 -18.61 -3.85
CA MET A 48 3.93 -18.21 -2.59
C MET A 48 2.43 -18.15 -2.83
N ILE A 49 1.73 -19.14 -2.33
CA ILE A 49 0.26 -19.17 -2.35
C ILE A 49 -0.17 -17.91 -1.60
N LEU A 50 -0.92 -17.04 -2.29
CA LEU A 50 -1.55 -15.89 -1.62
C LEU A 50 -2.35 -16.41 -0.43
N PRO A 51 -2.15 -15.89 0.78
CA PRO A 51 -2.99 -16.28 1.89
C PRO A 51 -4.44 -15.95 1.54
N SER A 52 -5.37 -16.85 1.85
CA SER A 52 -6.80 -16.58 1.65
C SER A 52 -7.17 -15.28 2.36
N PRO A 53 -7.90 -14.36 1.71
CA PRO A 53 -8.26 -13.08 2.32
C PRO A 53 -9.02 -13.28 3.63
N ILE A 54 -8.56 -12.64 4.69
CA ILE A 54 -9.19 -12.61 6.01
C ILE A 54 -9.89 -11.26 6.15
N LYS A 55 -11.16 -11.28 6.52
CA LYS A 55 -11.94 -10.07 6.78
C LYS A 55 -12.03 -9.82 8.28
N SER A 56 -11.83 -8.58 8.69
CA SER A 56 -12.17 -8.15 10.05
C SER A 56 -13.70 -8.05 10.20
N LYS A 57 -14.17 -7.98 11.43
CA LYS A 57 -15.54 -7.55 11.70
C LYS A 57 -15.72 -6.11 11.21
N ARG A 58 -16.94 -5.77 10.75
CA ARG A 58 -17.32 -4.38 10.49
C ARG A 58 -17.32 -3.57 11.79
N LEU A 59 -17.12 -2.28 11.67
CA LEU A 59 -17.19 -1.35 12.79
C LEU A 59 -18.62 -0.85 12.99
N HIS A 60 -19.04 -0.73 14.26
CA HIS A 60 -20.33 -0.19 14.65
C HIS A 60 -20.16 1.10 15.45
N ILE A 61 -21.24 1.87 15.54
CA ILE A 61 -21.32 2.97 16.51
C ILE A 61 -21.13 2.40 17.91
N GLY A 62 -20.27 3.03 18.69
CA GLY A 62 -19.88 2.57 20.03
C GLY A 62 -18.66 1.66 20.08
N ASP A 63 -18.14 1.20 18.95
CA ASP A 63 -16.88 0.43 18.90
C ASP A 63 -15.68 1.30 19.25
N THR A 64 -14.60 0.66 19.67
CA THR A 64 -13.37 1.33 20.09
C THR A 64 -12.32 1.30 18.97
N ILE A 65 -11.88 2.49 18.55
CA ILE A 65 -10.74 2.67 17.65
C ILE A 65 -9.46 2.89 18.47
N GLY A 66 -8.48 2.02 18.29
CA GLY A 66 -7.12 2.22 18.75
C GLY A 66 -6.37 3.20 17.83
N LEU A 67 -5.99 4.37 18.35
CA LEU A 67 -5.16 5.33 17.62
C LEU A 67 -3.69 5.03 17.85
N VAL A 68 -2.92 4.88 16.77
CA VAL A 68 -1.49 4.62 16.78
C VAL A 68 -0.73 5.62 15.90
N ALA A 69 0.53 5.91 16.24
CA ALA A 69 1.42 6.75 15.44
C ALA A 69 2.61 5.93 14.93
N PRO A 70 2.43 5.11 13.89
CA PRO A 70 3.48 4.19 13.45
C PRO A 70 4.59 4.84 12.62
N SER A 71 4.47 6.13 12.32
CA SER A 71 5.32 6.88 11.40
C SER A 71 5.84 8.17 12.03
N HIS A 72 5.39 9.31 11.54
CA HIS A 72 5.82 10.64 11.96
C HIS A 72 5.22 11.05 13.32
N SER A 73 5.95 11.88 14.07
CA SER A 73 5.44 12.47 15.31
C SER A 73 4.66 13.77 15.01
N ILE A 74 3.52 13.93 15.63
CA ILE A 74 2.79 15.20 15.63
C ILE A 74 3.31 16.05 16.78
N HIS A 75 3.65 17.32 16.51
CA HIS A 75 4.25 18.21 17.50
C HIS A 75 3.20 19.02 18.28
N GLU A 76 2.14 19.38 17.59
CA GLU A 76 1.08 20.21 18.15
C GLU A 76 0.02 19.35 18.83
N ARG A 77 -0.60 19.92 19.88
CA ARG A 77 -1.66 19.24 20.62
C ARG A 77 -2.97 19.21 19.85
N LEU A 78 -3.31 20.33 19.19
CA LEU A 78 -4.59 20.52 18.51
C LEU A 78 -4.92 19.45 17.44
N PRO A 79 -3.98 18.97 16.59
CA PRO A 79 -4.29 17.90 15.64
C PRO A 79 -4.74 16.60 16.31
N PHE A 80 -4.21 16.26 17.49
CA PHE A 80 -4.68 15.08 18.23
C PHE A 80 -6.10 15.28 18.73
N GLU A 81 -6.40 16.44 19.29
CA GLU A 81 -7.74 16.79 19.79
C GLU A 81 -8.77 16.73 18.65
N ILE A 82 -8.48 17.38 17.52
CA ILE A 82 -9.36 17.36 16.35
C ILE A 82 -9.59 15.92 15.85
N ALA A 83 -8.54 15.09 15.80
CA ALA A 83 -8.66 13.70 15.36
C ALA A 83 -9.57 12.89 16.31
N ILE A 84 -9.40 13.05 17.62
CA ILE A 84 -10.20 12.38 18.64
C ILE A 84 -11.65 12.85 18.57
N ASP A 85 -11.88 14.16 18.57
CA ASP A 85 -13.23 14.76 18.51
C ASP A 85 -13.97 14.31 17.24
N THR A 86 -13.26 14.28 16.11
CA THR A 86 -13.83 13.84 14.83
C THR A 86 -14.29 12.39 14.88
N LEU A 87 -13.45 11.49 15.37
CA LEU A 87 -13.78 10.07 15.47
C LEU A 87 -14.88 9.81 16.51
N GLN A 88 -14.89 10.57 17.60
CA GLN A 88 -15.98 10.52 18.59
C GLN A 88 -17.29 11.03 18.00
N ALA A 89 -17.28 12.11 17.22
CA ALA A 89 -18.45 12.59 16.48
C ALA A 89 -18.95 11.59 15.43
N MET A 90 -18.07 10.74 14.89
CA MET A 90 -18.44 9.61 14.03
C MET A 90 -19.01 8.41 14.83
N GLY A 91 -19.07 8.50 16.15
CA GLY A 91 -19.69 7.51 17.03
C GLY A 91 -18.72 6.48 17.63
N PHE A 92 -17.42 6.67 17.54
CA PHE A 92 -16.42 5.74 18.08
C PHE A 92 -15.92 6.15 19.47
N ARG A 93 -15.55 5.16 20.26
CA ARG A 93 -14.70 5.34 21.45
C ARG A 93 -13.24 5.30 21.02
N ILE A 94 -12.39 6.08 21.69
CA ILE A 94 -10.98 6.17 21.34
C ILE A 94 -10.11 5.60 22.44
N LYS A 95 -9.15 4.75 22.04
CA LYS A 95 -8.06 4.26 22.89
C LYS A 95 -6.75 4.72 22.27
N GLU A 96 -6.02 5.59 22.97
CA GLU A 96 -4.71 6.04 22.53
C GLU A 96 -3.66 4.94 22.75
N GLY A 97 -2.75 4.75 21.77
CA GLY A 97 -1.55 3.94 21.94
C GLY A 97 -0.62 4.55 23.00
N ALA A 98 0.08 3.69 23.74
CA ALA A 98 0.95 4.14 24.83
C ALA A 98 2.01 5.16 24.38
N HIS A 99 2.41 5.11 23.12
CA HIS A 99 3.44 5.98 22.53
C HIS A 99 2.89 6.91 21.46
N LEU A 100 1.56 7.09 21.37
CA LEU A 100 0.90 7.94 20.37
C LEU A 100 1.49 9.34 20.27
N ARG A 101 1.92 9.90 21.43
CA ARG A 101 2.48 11.26 21.56
C ARG A 101 4.00 11.27 21.75
N ALA A 102 4.66 10.10 21.60
CA ALA A 102 6.11 10.02 21.74
C ALA A 102 6.84 10.69 20.59
N ARG A 103 8.11 11.08 20.85
CA ARG A 103 8.96 11.77 19.85
C ARG A 103 10.39 11.27 19.92
N ARG A 104 10.95 10.95 18.74
CA ARG A 104 12.38 10.68 18.55
C ARG A 104 12.80 11.20 17.17
N GLY A 105 13.35 12.41 17.13
CA GLY A 105 13.55 13.11 15.87
C GLY A 105 12.20 13.42 15.22
N HIS A 106 12.01 12.99 13.98
CA HIS A 106 10.73 13.13 13.27
C HIS A 106 9.77 11.94 13.49
N HIS A 107 10.23 10.83 14.09
CA HIS A 107 9.38 9.67 14.35
C HIS A 107 8.59 9.80 15.67
N ALA A 108 7.47 9.12 15.74
CA ALA A 108 6.65 9.00 16.95
C ALA A 108 7.24 7.93 17.90
N GLY A 109 8.41 8.19 18.44
CA GLY A 109 9.15 7.27 19.31
C GLY A 109 10.13 6.35 18.55
N SER A 110 10.65 5.33 19.24
CA SER A 110 11.53 4.32 18.66
C SER A 110 10.75 3.34 17.77
N ASP A 111 11.48 2.58 16.95
CA ASP A 111 10.86 1.54 16.10
C ASP A 111 10.11 0.51 16.96
N GLN A 112 10.69 0.11 18.10
CA GLN A 112 10.09 -0.82 19.07
C GLN A 112 8.79 -0.26 19.68
N GLN A 113 8.78 1.02 20.07
CA GLN A 113 7.60 1.68 20.64
C GLN A 113 6.44 1.73 19.64
N ARG A 114 6.72 2.14 18.39
CA ARG A 114 5.72 2.24 17.33
C ARG A 114 5.13 0.87 16.96
N ALA A 115 5.97 -0.16 16.87
CA ALA A 115 5.52 -1.53 16.62
C ALA A 115 4.75 -2.11 17.82
N ALA A 116 5.21 -1.84 19.03
CA ALA A 116 4.54 -2.31 20.26
C ALA A 116 3.11 -1.79 20.35
N ASP A 117 2.88 -0.52 20.02
CA ASP A 117 1.51 0.05 20.03
C ASP A 117 0.58 -0.70 19.06
N ILE A 118 1.05 -1.00 17.85
CA ILE A 118 0.26 -1.79 16.88
C ILE A 118 -0.03 -3.18 17.42
N ASN A 119 1.00 -3.90 17.89
CA ASN A 119 0.85 -5.27 18.40
C ASN A 119 -0.10 -5.30 19.61
N GLN A 120 0.00 -4.33 20.52
CA GLN A 120 -0.88 -4.22 21.68
C GLN A 120 -2.33 -3.94 21.28
N MET A 121 -2.57 -3.06 20.31
CA MET A 121 -3.92 -2.79 19.80
C MET A 121 -4.56 -4.02 19.14
N PHE A 122 -3.78 -4.84 18.43
CA PHE A 122 -4.28 -6.12 17.93
C PHE A 122 -4.54 -7.13 19.07
N ALA A 123 -3.71 -7.15 20.11
CA ALA A 123 -3.87 -8.04 21.24
C ALA A 123 -5.10 -7.71 22.09
N ASP A 124 -5.43 -6.44 22.22
CA ASP A 124 -6.44 -5.91 23.14
C ASP A 124 -7.87 -6.25 22.69
N ALA A 125 -8.59 -7.01 23.52
CA ALA A 125 -9.97 -7.41 23.23
C ALA A 125 -10.99 -6.24 23.28
N GLN A 126 -10.62 -5.08 23.84
CA GLN A 126 -11.48 -3.90 23.91
C GLN A 126 -11.35 -2.99 22.68
N VAL A 127 -10.41 -3.29 21.79
CA VAL A 127 -10.18 -2.52 20.55
C VAL A 127 -10.79 -3.29 19.38
N ASP A 128 -11.68 -2.64 18.63
CA ASP A 128 -12.40 -3.22 17.49
C ASP A 128 -11.72 -2.89 16.17
N GLY A 129 -11.11 -1.70 16.06
CA GLY A 129 -10.35 -1.26 14.90
C GLY A 129 -9.13 -0.46 15.27
N ILE A 130 -8.18 -0.34 14.36
CA ILE A 130 -6.93 0.39 14.55
C ILE A 130 -6.79 1.40 13.41
N LEU A 131 -6.53 2.66 13.77
CA LEU A 131 -6.34 3.73 12.80
C LEU A 131 -5.01 4.44 13.07
N ALA A 132 -4.21 4.61 12.03
CA ALA A 132 -3.03 5.46 12.11
C ALA A 132 -3.45 6.93 12.23
N ILE A 133 -2.86 7.66 13.16
CA ILE A 133 -3.20 9.08 13.35
C ILE A 133 -2.70 9.93 12.19
N THR A 134 -1.53 9.60 11.64
CA THR A 134 -0.93 10.28 10.48
C THR A 134 0.04 9.37 9.74
N GLY A 135 0.42 9.75 8.52
CA GLY A 135 1.53 9.18 7.78
C GLY A 135 2.87 9.83 8.12
N GLY A 136 3.70 10.08 7.12
CA GLY A 136 5.01 10.72 7.25
C GLY A 136 6.14 9.89 6.66
N SER A 137 7.01 9.34 7.51
CA SER A 137 8.12 8.48 7.06
C SER A 137 8.56 7.52 8.18
N GLY A 138 8.98 6.30 7.79
CA GLY A 138 9.58 5.33 8.69
C GLY A 138 8.67 4.17 9.11
N ALA A 139 7.47 4.04 8.57
CA ALA A 139 6.60 2.90 8.82
C ALA A 139 7.20 1.58 8.29
N ASN A 140 7.95 1.62 7.20
CA ASN A 140 8.64 0.46 6.65
C ASN A 140 9.72 -0.12 7.61
N ARG A 141 10.29 0.68 8.51
CA ARG A 141 11.30 0.23 9.49
C ARG A 141 10.75 -0.73 10.54
N ILE A 142 9.45 -0.63 10.83
CA ILE A 142 8.82 -1.43 11.88
C ILE A 142 8.19 -2.73 11.36
N LEU A 143 8.19 -2.96 10.04
CA LEU A 143 7.60 -4.16 9.45
C LEU A 143 8.14 -5.48 10.05
N PRO A 144 9.47 -5.63 10.29
CA PRO A 144 10.00 -6.85 10.91
C PRO A 144 9.63 -7.03 12.40
N LEU A 145 9.09 -5.98 13.05
CA LEU A 145 8.76 -5.97 14.48
C LEU A 145 7.27 -6.26 14.76
N LEU A 146 6.47 -6.40 13.70
CA LEU A 146 5.04 -6.73 13.86
C LEU A 146 4.85 -8.22 14.12
N ASP A 147 3.91 -8.54 15.00
CA ASP A 147 3.48 -9.91 15.26
C ASP A 147 2.38 -10.31 14.27
N TYR A 148 2.79 -10.77 13.10
CA TYR A 148 1.86 -11.19 12.02
C TYR A 148 0.98 -12.37 12.41
N GLU A 149 1.46 -13.28 13.28
CA GLU A 149 0.66 -14.39 13.78
C GLU A 149 -0.46 -13.92 14.72
N LEU A 150 -0.18 -12.96 15.58
CA LEU A 150 -1.20 -12.30 16.41
C LEU A 150 -2.23 -11.60 15.55
N ILE A 151 -1.78 -10.81 14.55
CA ILE A 151 -2.65 -10.07 13.63
C ILE A 151 -3.59 -11.03 12.89
N ARG A 152 -3.07 -12.16 12.41
CA ARG A 152 -3.85 -13.19 11.73
C ARG A 152 -4.91 -13.82 12.63
N ARG A 153 -4.57 -14.10 13.91
CA ARG A 153 -5.48 -14.72 14.88
C ARG A 153 -6.52 -13.75 15.42
N LYS A 154 -6.23 -12.45 15.42
CA LYS A 154 -7.14 -11.40 15.93
C LYS A 154 -7.37 -10.32 14.87
N PRO A 155 -8.03 -10.66 13.76
CA PRO A 155 -8.22 -9.75 12.66
C PRO A 155 -9.10 -8.56 13.09
N LYS A 156 -8.60 -7.34 12.87
CA LYS A 156 -9.29 -6.07 13.14
C LYS A 156 -9.18 -5.16 11.93
N PHE A 157 -10.09 -4.19 11.83
CA PHE A 157 -9.87 -3.08 10.91
C PHE A 157 -8.50 -2.44 11.18
N PHE A 158 -7.72 -2.23 10.13
CA PHE A 158 -6.47 -1.47 10.18
C PHE A 158 -6.43 -0.50 9.01
N GLY A 159 -6.37 0.81 9.29
CA GLY A 159 -6.49 1.85 8.28
C GLY A 159 -5.47 2.98 8.40
N GLY A 160 -5.28 3.66 7.28
CA GLY A 160 -4.41 4.82 7.10
C GLY A 160 -3.91 4.92 5.67
N PHE A 161 -3.17 5.97 5.32
CA PHE A 161 -2.63 6.20 3.98
C PHE A 161 -1.24 6.86 4.04
N SER A 162 -0.68 7.25 2.89
CA SER A 162 0.66 7.83 2.83
C SER A 162 1.72 6.79 3.26
N ASP A 163 2.61 7.10 4.20
CA ASP A 163 3.62 6.16 4.71
C ASP A 163 3.02 4.87 5.31
N ILE A 164 1.75 4.90 5.72
CA ILE A 164 1.02 3.72 6.21
C ILE A 164 0.81 2.68 5.09
N THR A 165 1.00 3.04 3.85
CA THR A 165 1.06 2.12 2.70
C THR A 165 1.97 0.92 2.98
N ALA A 166 3.10 1.13 3.68
CA ALA A 166 3.99 0.04 4.07
C ALA A 166 3.29 -1.00 4.95
N LEU A 167 2.56 -0.54 5.95
CA LEU A 167 1.89 -1.42 6.92
C LEU A 167 0.69 -2.15 6.32
N ILE A 168 -0.17 -1.43 5.60
CA ILE A 168 -1.39 -2.02 5.02
C ILE A 168 -1.05 -3.11 3.99
N ASN A 169 -0.02 -2.90 3.16
CA ASN A 169 0.42 -3.92 2.20
C ASN A 169 1.15 -5.08 2.89
N ALA A 170 2.03 -4.81 3.86
CA ALA A 170 2.77 -5.85 4.56
C ALA A 170 1.86 -6.76 5.41
N ILE A 171 0.90 -6.18 6.13
CA ILE A 171 -0.08 -6.94 6.91
C ILE A 171 -0.88 -7.85 5.98
N TYR A 172 -1.40 -7.32 4.86
CA TYR A 172 -2.11 -8.15 3.89
C TYR A 172 -1.20 -9.25 3.32
N ALA A 173 0.00 -8.92 2.87
CA ALA A 173 0.94 -9.88 2.27
C ALA A 173 1.31 -11.03 3.22
N LYS A 174 1.47 -10.75 4.52
CA LYS A 174 1.91 -11.73 5.53
C LYS A 174 0.77 -12.52 6.16
N THR A 175 -0.42 -11.95 6.23
CA THR A 175 -1.52 -12.54 7.00
C THR A 175 -2.76 -12.86 6.16
N GLY A 176 -2.94 -12.19 5.03
CA GLY A 176 -4.17 -12.19 4.26
C GLY A 176 -5.24 -11.22 4.80
N LEU A 177 -5.01 -10.52 5.93
CA LEU A 177 -5.98 -9.58 6.47
C LEU A 177 -6.19 -8.41 5.50
N ILE A 178 -7.45 -8.21 5.11
CA ILE A 178 -7.86 -7.02 4.35
C ILE A 178 -7.64 -5.80 5.22
N THR A 179 -6.82 -4.87 4.74
CA THR A 179 -6.48 -3.60 5.38
C THR A 179 -6.96 -2.44 4.51
N PHE A 180 -6.88 -1.20 5.00
CA PHE A 180 -7.58 -0.11 4.34
C PHE A 180 -6.67 1.10 4.09
N HIS A 181 -6.47 1.45 2.82
CA HIS A 181 -6.00 2.77 2.44
C HIS A 181 -7.16 3.75 2.65
N SER A 182 -7.18 4.43 3.78
CA SER A 182 -8.28 5.26 4.26
C SER A 182 -7.78 6.60 4.78
N PRO A 183 -8.64 7.60 4.97
CA PRO A 183 -8.25 8.76 5.77
C PRO A 183 -7.60 8.34 7.07
N ALA A 184 -6.54 9.03 7.50
CA ALA A 184 -5.89 8.90 8.81
C ALA A 184 -6.60 9.76 9.87
N GLY A 185 -6.23 9.64 11.14
CA GLY A 185 -6.87 10.39 12.23
C GLY A 185 -6.93 11.88 11.98
N VAL A 186 -5.81 12.50 11.57
CA VAL A 186 -5.74 13.95 11.30
C VAL A 186 -6.24 14.36 9.90
N SER A 187 -6.77 13.43 9.11
CA SER A 187 -7.33 13.76 7.80
C SER A 187 -8.60 14.58 7.94
N GLU A 188 -8.93 15.32 6.90
CA GLU A 188 -10.24 15.94 6.80
C GLU A 188 -11.31 14.88 6.51
N TRP A 189 -12.08 14.54 7.53
CA TRP A 189 -13.19 13.62 7.44
C TRP A 189 -14.45 14.36 6.95
N ASN A 190 -14.41 14.84 5.70
CA ASN A 190 -15.58 15.46 5.07
C ASN A 190 -16.68 14.42 4.74
N ALA A 191 -17.86 14.90 4.38
CA ALA A 191 -19.03 14.04 4.15
C ALA A 191 -18.77 12.93 3.11
N PHE A 192 -18.03 13.24 2.03
CA PHE A 192 -17.70 12.25 1.01
C PHE A 192 -16.81 11.13 1.57
N SER A 193 -15.70 11.49 2.23
CA SER A 193 -14.78 10.50 2.80
C SER A 193 -15.44 9.68 3.90
N GLN A 194 -16.29 10.29 4.74
CA GLN A 194 -17.09 9.57 5.73
C GLN A 194 -18.06 8.57 5.07
N GLN A 195 -18.72 8.96 3.98
CA GLN A 195 -19.62 8.05 3.26
C GLN A 195 -18.87 6.84 2.72
N GLN A 196 -17.69 7.03 2.07
CA GLN A 196 -16.87 5.92 1.58
C GLN A 196 -16.50 4.96 2.72
N PHE A 197 -16.02 5.51 3.84
CA PHE A 197 -15.68 4.71 5.02
C PHE A 197 -16.90 3.96 5.59
N ARG A 198 -18.01 4.66 5.78
CA ARG A 198 -19.24 4.08 6.34
C ARG A 198 -19.75 2.93 5.48
N SER A 199 -19.89 3.14 4.19
CA SER A 199 -20.45 2.12 3.29
C SER A 199 -19.59 0.86 3.22
N ILE A 200 -18.25 1.00 3.28
CA ILE A 200 -17.33 -0.13 3.16
C ILE A 200 -17.09 -0.80 4.52
N VAL A 201 -16.87 -0.02 5.59
CA VAL A 201 -16.35 -0.52 6.87
C VAL A 201 -17.45 -0.72 7.91
N GLN A 202 -18.52 0.08 7.89
CA GLN A 202 -19.62 -0.01 8.86
C GLN A 202 -20.85 -0.74 8.30
N GLU A 203 -21.22 -0.46 7.06
CA GLU A 203 -22.40 -1.06 6.43
C GLU A 203 -22.06 -2.37 5.69
N ALA A 204 -20.78 -2.66 5.48
CA ALA A 204 -20.30 -3.86 4.80
C ALA A 204 -20.94 -4.04 3.40
N LEU A 205 -21.01 -2.98 2.61
CA LEU A 205 -21.59 -3.02 1.29
C LEU A 205 -20.58 -3.42 0.21
N PRO A 206 -20.99 -4.12 -0.86
CA PRO A 206 -20.21 -4.25 -2.08
C PRO A 206 -20.24 -2.90 -2.84
N TRP A 207 -19.50 -1.94 -2.33
CA TRP A 207 -19.55 -0.54 -2.70
C TRP A 207 -18.91 -0.26 -4.05
N THR A 208 -19.45 0.71 -4.79
CA THR A 208 -18.81 1.26 -6.00
C THR A 208 -18.24 2.63 -5.71
N MET A 209 -16.92 2.73 -5.71
CA MET A 209 -16.19 3.99 -5.56
C MET A 209 -16.23 4.76 -6.88
N ARG A 210 -16.82 5.94 -6.87
CA ARG A 210 -16.85 6.92 -7.96
C ARG A 210 -16.42 8.27 -7.41
N ASN A 211 -15.73 9.04 -8.21
CA ASN A 211 -15.31 10.38 -7.82
C ASN A 211 -16.49 11.24 -7.37
N PRO A 212 -16.26 12.18 -6.44
CA PRO A 212 -17.26 13.18 -6.12
C PRO A 212 -17.55 14.02 -7.37
N ARG A 213 -18.72 14.60 -7.42
CA ARG A 213 -19.00 15.62 -8.44
C ARG A 213 -18.21 16.87 -8.14
N ASP A 214 -17.68 17.49 -9.19
CA ASP A 214 -17.06 18.82 -9.06
C ASP A 214 -18.13 19.79 -8.50
N PRO A 215 -17.86 20.46 -7.36
CA PRO A 215 -18.80 21.37 -6.77
C PRO A 215 -19.00 22.66 -7.60
N ALA A 216 -18.07 22.93 -8.52
CA ALA A 216 -18.18 24.07 -9.42
C ALA A 216 -19.20 23.75 -10.53
N ASP A 217 -20.17 24.62 -10.72
CA ASP A 217 -21.13 24.55 -11.83
C ASP A 217 -20.47 25.04 -13.13
N LEU A 218 -19.54 24.21 -13.63
CA LEU A 218 -18.76 24.48 -14.83
C LEU A 218 -19.15 23.53 -15.96
N PRO A 219 -19.06 23.99 -17.24
CA PRO A 219 -19.32 23.15 -18.41
C PRO A 219 -18.44 21.91 -18.48
N ALA A 220 -17.25 21.95 -17.86
CA ALA A 220 -16.34 20.82 -17.74
C ALA A 220 -15.74 20.77 -16.32
N PRO A 221 -15.70 19.60 -15.67
CA PRO A 221 -15.11 19.47 -14.35
C PRO A 221 -13.61 19.78 -14.38
N ARG A 222 -13.14 20.54 -13.40
CA ARG A 222 -11.73 20.83 -13.17
C ARG A 222 -11.11 19.87 -12.18
N GLU A 223 -11.87 19.51 -11.13
CA GLU A 223 -11.44 18.55 -10.11
C GLU A 223 -12.02 17.16 -10.40
N PHE A 224 -11.36 16.13 -9.91
CA PHE A 224 -11.80 14.72 -10.00
C PHE A 224 -12.09 14.23 -11.42
N ARG A 225 -11.44 14.83 -12.42
CA ARG A 225 -11.61 14.44 -13.82
C ARG A 225 -10.96 13.09 -14.08
N ILE A 226 -11.77 12.13 -14.53
CA ILE A 226 -11.27 10.83 -14.98
C ILE A 226 -10.68 10.97 -16.39
N GLN A 227 -9.53 10.33 -16.57
CA GLN A 227 -8.88 10.21 -17.87
C GLN A 227 -8.54 8.73 -18.11
N THR A 228 -9.10 8.18 -19.17
CA THR A 228 -8.85 6.81 -19.60
C THR A 228 -7.57 6.76 -20.43
N LEU A 229 -6.53 6.08 -19.95
CA LEU A 229 -5.32 5.78 -20.73
C LEU A 229 -5.58 4.54 -21.58
N ARG A 230 -6.20 3.52 -21.01
CA ARG A 230 -6.58 2.30 -21.71
C ARG A 230 -7.96 1.84 -21.25
N ALA A 231 -8.90 1.82 -22.18
CA ALA A 231 -10.28 1.42 -21.91
C ALA A 231 -10.40 -0.07 -21.58
N GLY A 232 -11.45 -0.43 -20.84
CA GLY A 232 -11.77 -1.82 -20.52
C GLY A 232 -12.16 -2.01 -19.07
N LYS A 233 -12.52 -3.27 -18.77
CA LYS A 233 -12.84 -3.73 -17.41
C LYS A 233 -11.90 -4.84 -17.01
N ALA A 234 -11.57 -4.90 -15.74
CA ALA A 234 -10.78 -5.98 -15.19
C ALA A 234 -11.15 -6.26 -13.75
N GLN A 235 -10.98 -7.52 -13.35
CA GLN A 235 -11.20 -7.96 -11.97
C GLN A 235 -9.89 -8.44 -11.37
N GLY A 236 -9.68 -8.14 -10.08
CA GLY A 236 -8.49 -8.54 -9.35
C GLY A 236 -8.55 -8.14 -7.89
N HIS A 237 -7.52 -8.49 -7.14
CA HIS A 237 -7.36 -7.98 -5.78
C HIS A 237 -6.76 -6.57 -5.82
N LEU A 238 -7.30 -5.67 -5.00
CA LEU A 238 -6.75 -4.32 -4.86
C LEU A 238 -5.44 -4.35 -4.07
N VAL A 239 -4.39 -3.80 -4.63
CA VAL A 239 -3.10 -3.58 -3.95
C VAL A 239 -2.59 -2.19 -4.32
N GLY A 240 -1.83 -1.56 -3.44
CA GLY A 240 -1.31 -0.24 -3.82
C GLY A 240 -1.22 0.75 -2.67
N GLY A 241 -1.16 2.03 -3.03
CA GLY A 241 -1.04 3.17 -2.13
C GLY A 241 -0.02 4.19 -2.62
N ASN A 242 0.73 4.80 -1.70
CA ASN A 242 1.76 5.76 -2.02
C ASN A 242 2.91 5.11 -2.81
N LEU A 243 3.21 5.67 -3.99
CA LEU A 243 4.18 5.10 -4.93
C LEU A 243 5.60 5.09 -4.38
N ALA A 244 6.02 6.16 -3.68
CA ALA A 244 7.35 6.24 -3.08
C ALA A 244 7.54 5.13 -2.04
N VAL A 245 6.54 4.87 -1.23
CA VAL A 245 6.56 3.81 -0.23
C VAL A 245 6.56 2.43 -0.89
N LEU A 246 5.68 2.18 -1.85
CA LEU A 246 5.63 0.89 -2.58
C LEU A 246 6.95 0.56 -3.25
N SER A 247 7.53 1.52 -3.98
CA SER A 247 8.81 1.32 -4.68
C SER A 247 9.95 1.03 -3.70
N SER A 248 9.96 1.69 -2.53
CA SER A 248 10.97 1.45 -1.49
C SER A 248 10.91 0.05 -0.87
N MET A 249 9.77 -0.63 -1.00
CA MET A 249 9.57 -1.99 -0.49
C MET A 249 9.86 -3.08 -1.53
N ALA A 250 10.17 -2.71 -2.78
CA ALA A 250 10.50 -3.68 -3.83
C ALA A 250 11.66 -4.60 -3.39
N GLY A 251 11.46 -5.90 -3.52
CA GLY A 251 12.44 -6.91 -3.08
C GLY A 251 12.51 -7.18 -1.57
N SER A 252 11.75 -6.48 -0.73
CA SER A 252 11.77 -6.66 0.74
C SER A 252 11.05 -7.92 1.24
N GLY A 253 10.24 -8.56 0.41
CA GLY A 253 9.35 -9.67 0.81
C GLY A 253 8.14 -9.25 1.66
N PHE A 254 7.87 -7.95 1.81
CA PHE A 254 6.71 -7.40 2.50
C PHE A 254 5.63 -6.86 1.56
N LEU A 255 5.88 -6.79 0.26
CA LEU A 255 4.85 -6.45 -0.73
C LEU A 255 3.97 -7.65 -1.05
N PRO A 256 2.66 -7.44 -1.30
CA PRO A 256 1.79 -8.47 -1.85
C PRO A 256 2.22 -8.85 -3.27
N GLN A 257 1.72 -9.98 -3.75
CA GLN A 257 1.91 -10.33 -5.15
C GLN A 257 1.08 -9.43 -6.06
N PHE A 258 1.70 -8.97 -7.14
CA PHE A 258 1.05 -8.09 -8.13
C PHE A 258 0.38 -8.88 -9.26
N LYS A 259 0.67 -10.19 -9.39
CA LYS A 259 0.04 -11.02 -10.42
C LYS A 259 -1.48 -11.00 -10.29
N ASP A 260 -2.16 -10.69 -11.38
CA ASP A 260 -3.62 -10.62 -11.49
C ASP A 260 -4.26 -9.60 -10.49
N ALA A 261 -3.47 -8.66 -9.97
CA ALA A 261 -3.93 -7.61 -9.07
C ALA A 261 -4.34 -6.34 -9.83
N ILE A 262 -5.21 -5.58 -9.21
CA ILE A 262 -5.48 -4.18 -9.59
C ILE A 262 -4.57 -3.30 -8.73
N LEU A 263 -3.59 -2.68 -9.36
CA LEU A 263 -2.67 -1.76 -8.71
C LEU A 263 -3.29 -0.36 -8.68
N PHE A 264 -3.37 0.26 -7.50
CA PHE A 264 -3.63 1.69 -7.41
C PHE A 264 -2.42 2.43 -6.84
N ILE A 265 -2.11 3.60 -7.40
CA ILE A 265 -0.97 4.42 -6.99
C ILE A 265 -1.37 5.88 -6.83
N GLU A 266 -0.78 6.54 -5.87
CA GLU A 266 -0.87 7.98 -5.64
C GLU A 266 0.46 8.49 -5.10
N ASP A 267 0.74 9.79 -5.20
CA ASP A 267 1.89 10.39 -4.50
C ASP A 267 1.70 11.89 -4.28
N THR A 268 2.59 12.47 -3.48
CA THR A 268 2.59 13.92 -3.22
C THR A 268 4.00 14.45 -3.03
N ASN A 269 4.23 15.68 -3.52
CA ASN A 269 5.49 16.43 -3.30
C ASN A 269 6.74 15.69 -3.81
N GLU A 270 6.58 14.93 -4.92
CA GLU A 270 7.68 14.28 -5.61
C GLU A 270 8.07 15.02 -6.89
N TYR A 271 9.34 15.02 -7.23
CA TYR A 271 9.75 15.43 -8.57
C TYR A 271 9.34 14.39 -9.60
N ILE A 272 8.91 14.84 -10.78
CA ILE A 272 8.42 13.94 -11.84
C ILE A 272 9.48 12.90 -12.23
N TYR A 273 10.76 13.27 -12.29
CA TYR A 273 11.83 12.29 -12.56
C TYR A 273 11.96 11.20 -11.46
N ARG A 274 11.50 11.48 -10.22
CA ARG A 274 11.46 10.46 -9.16
C ARG A 274 10.26 9.55 -9.35
N VAL A 275 9.11 10.09 -9.78
CA VAL A 275 7.93 9.28 -10.15
C VAL A 275 8.32 8.28 -11.24
N ASP A 276 9.01 8.73 -12.30
CA ASP A 276 9.57 7.87 -13.34
C ASP A 276 10.48 6.78 -12.75
N ARG A 277 11.44 7.15 -11.89
CA ARG A 277 12.35 6.19 -11.24
C ARG A 277 11.61 5.16 -10.38
N MET A 278 10.57 5.56 -9.64
CA MET A 278 9.77 4.66 -8.81
C MET A 278 8.98 3.67 -9.67
N LEU A 279 8.38 4.12 -10.77
CA LEU A 279 7.71 3.26 -11.73
C LEU A 279 8.69 2.31 -12.42
N SER A 280 9.89 2.78 -12.79
CA SER A 280 10.94 1.91 -13.34
C SER A 280 11.39 0.84 -12.33
N THR A 281 11.46 1.17 -11.03
CA THR A 281 11.75 0.19 -9.97
C THR A 281 10.68 -0.90 -9.92
N LEU A 282 9.39 -0.53 -9.95
CA LEU A 282 8.30 -1.50 -9.98
C LEU A 282 8.30 -2.32 -11.28
N MET A 283 8.60 -1.70 -12.42
CA MET A 283 8.72 -2.39 -13.70
C MET A 283 9.85 -3.43 -13.67
N LEU A 284 11.06 -3.04 -13.25
CA LEU A 284 12.23 -3.92 -13.17
C LEU A 284 12.05 -5.06 -12.16
N SER A 285 11.22 -4.87 -11.14
CA SER A 285 10.84 -5.94 -10.19
C SER A 285 9.80 -6.91 -10.75
N GLY A 286 9.29 -6.68 -11.98
CA GLY A 286 8.24 -7.47 -12.61
C GLY A 286 6.83 -7.17 -12.07
N ALA A 287 6.66 -6.17 -11.21
CA ALA A 287 5.37 -5.83 -10.61
C ALA A 287 4.34 -5.36 -11.63
N LEU A 288 4.78 -4.71 -12.72
CA LEU A 288 3.87 -4.17 -13.74
C LEU A 288 3.52 -5.14 -14.87
N ASP A 289 4.13 -6.34 -14.93
CA ASP A 289 4.02 -7.19 -16.12
C ASP A 289 2.71 -8.00 -16.20
N ARG A 290 2.14 -8.36 -15.06
CA ARG A 290 0.99 -9.28 -14.98
C ARG A 290 -0.13 -8.73 -14.10
N LEU A 291 -0.34 -7.41 -14.15
CA LEU A 291 -1.47 -6.77 -13.49
C LEU A 291 -2.79 -7.09 -14.21
N ALA A 292 -3.89 -7.10 -13.48
CA ALA A 292 -5.23 -7.10 -14.06
C ALA A 292 -5.62 -5.70 -14.55
N GLY A 293 -5.17 -4.65 -13.86
CA GLY A 293 -5.45 -3.26 -14.22
C GLY A 293 -4.75 -2.26 -13.32
N VAL A 294 -4.80 -0.98 -13.69
CA VAL A 294 -4.17 0.10 -12.91
C VAL A 294 -5.15 1.26 -12.72
N VAL A 295 -5.15 1.80 -11.51
CA VAL A 295 -5.86 3.01 -11.12
C VAL A 295 -4.85 4.04 -10.63
N ILE A 296 -4.73 5.15 -11.32
CA ILE A 296 -3.86 6.24 -10.92
C ILE A 296 -4.70 7.28 -10.17
N GLY A 297 -4.38 7.47 -8.90
CA GLY A 297 -4.97 8.47 -8.03
C GLY A 297 -4.40 9.86 -8.26
N ALA A 298 -4.39 10.67 -7.22
CA ALA A 298 -3.87 12.03 -7.26
C ALA A 298 -2.34 12.04 -7.08
N PHE A 299 -1.65 12.75 -7.97
CA PHE A 299 -0.24 13.11 -7.84
C PHE A 299 -0.18 14.61 -7.60
N THR A 300 -0.18 14.98 -6.31
CA THR A 300 -0.29 16.39 -5.90
C THR A 300 1.09 17.01 -5.68
N GLN A 301 1.25 18.30 -6.03
CA GLN A 301 2.51 19.03 -5.86
C GLN A 301 3.73 18.34 -6.50
N CYS A 302 3.52 17.52 -7.53
CA CYS A 302 4.59 16.91 -8.30
C CYS A 302 5.05 17.87 -9.40
N THR A 303 6.35 18.22 -9.36
CA THR A 303 6.94 19.19 -10.29
C THR A 303 8.10 18.56 -11.06
N PRO A 304 8.48 19.07 -12.25
CA PRO A 304 9.60 18.52 -13.02
C PRO A 304 10.92 18.45 -12.25
N GLY A 305 11.14 19.34 -11.29
CA GLY A 305 12.40 19.50 -10.58
C GLY A 305 13.40 20.37 -11.36
N GLU A 306 14.28 21.05 -10.63
CA GLU A 306 15.31 21.88 -11.24
C GLU A 306 16.41 21.02 -11.88
N GLY A 307 16.73 21.30 -13.14
CA GLY A 307 17.86 20.67 -13.86
C GLY A 307 17.64 19.22 -14.34
N PHE A 308 16.46 18.61 -14.16
CA PHE A 308 16.18 17.21 -14.49
C PHE A 308 15.17 17.03 -15.65
N GLY A 309 15.23 17.91 -16.64
CA GLY A 309 14.35 17.80 -17.80
C GLY A 309 13.01 18.50 -17.58
N ARG A 310 12.08 18.24 -18.51
CA ARG A 310 10.76 18.88 -18.58
C ARG A 310 9.64 17.87 -18.77
N SER A 311 9.84 16.62 -18.36
CA SER A 311 8.81 15.60 -18.46
C SER A 311 7.59 16.01 -17.65
N THR A 312 6.42 15.71 -18.19
CA THR A 312 5.14 15.85 -17.52
C THR A 312 4.75 14.50 -16.87
N LEU A 313 3.83 14.54 -15.92
CA LEU A 313 3.25 13.30 -15.39
C LEU A 313 2.52 12.51 -16.47
N ASP A 314 1.93 13.20 -17.45
CA ASP A 314 1.24 12.57 -18.57
C ASP A 314 2.20 11.70 -19.38
N GLU A 315 3.34 12.27 -19.81
CA GLU A 315 4.37 11.55 -20.54
C GLU A 315 4.90 10.34 -19.76
N VAL A 316 5.17 10.51 -18.46
CA VAL A 316 5.63 9.40 -17.61
C VAL A 316 4.58 8.29 -17.53
N PHE A 317 3.31 8.61 -17.31
CA PHE A 317 2.28 7.57 -17.24
C PHE A 317 2.03 6.91 -18.59
N ASP A 318 2.12 7.64 -19.69
CA ASP A 318 2.00 7.09 -21.03
C ASP A 318 3.13 6.09 -21.32
N ASP A 319 4.38 6.40 -20.97
CA ASP A 319 5.54 5.52 -21.15
C ASP A 319 5.37 4.16 -20.45
N TYR A 320 4.77 4.14 -19.25
CA TYR A 320 4.60 2.90 -18.49
C TYR A 320 3.32 2.15 -18.78
N PHE A 321 2.23 2.82 -19.19
CA PHE A 321 0.90 2.23 -19.17
C PHE A 321 0.16 2.22 -20.51
N LEU A 322 0.50 3.08 -21.48
CA LEU A 322 -0.26 3.21 -22.71
C LEU A 322 -0.21 1.91 -23.57
N GLU A 323 0.96 1.27 -23.63
CA GLU A 323 1.17 0.04 -24.42
C GLU A 323 0.82 -1.26 -23.67
N ARG A 324 0.31 -1.17 -22.43
CA ARG A 324 -0.06 -2.36 -21.65
C ARG A 324 -1.37 -2.97 -22.17
N SER A 325 -1.54 -4.27 -21.94
CA SER A 325 -2.74 -5.01 -22.36
C SER A 325 -3.92 -4.87 -21.41
N TYR A 326 -3.71 -4.35 -20.19
CA TYR A 326 -4.73 -4.21 -19.15
C TYR A 326 -5.32 -2.80 -19.10
N PRO A 327 -6.58 -2.63 -18.61
CA PRO A 327 -7.20 -1.31 -18.50
C PRO A 327 -6.51 -0.41 -17.48
N VAL A 328 -6.42 0.88 -17.83
CA VAL A 328 -5.79 1.92 -17.01
C VAL A 328 -6.60 3.21 -17.07
N PHE A 329 -6.86 3.80 -15.92
CA PHE A 329 -7.40 5.16 -15.82
C PHE A 329 -6.72 5.95 -14.70
N ARG A 330 -6.79 7.27 -14.80
CA ARG A 330 -6.26 8.20 -13.80
C ARG A 330 -7.30 9.21 -13.34
N GLY A 331 -6.98 9.90 -12.23
CA GLY A 331 -7.83 10.91 -11.63
C GLY A 331 -8.78 10.35 -10.57
N ALA A 332 -8.58 9.11 -10.11
CA ALA A 332 -9.36 8.56 -9.01
C ALA A 332 -9.17 9.37 -7.71
N ALA A 333 -10.22 9.51 -6.90
CA ALA A 333 -10.17 10.22 -5.63
C ALA A 333 -9.40 9.42 -4.56
N ILE A 334 -8.12 9.12 -4.83
CA ILE A 334 -7.20 8.39 -3.97
C ILE A 334 -5.96 9.27 -3.75
N GLY A 335 -5.50 9.43 -2.51
CA GLY A 335 -4.23 10.10 -2.20
C GLY A 335 -4.34 11.33 -1.30
N HIS A 336 -3.38 12.27 -1.47
CA HIS A 336 -3.25 13.47 -0.64
C HIS A 336 -4.18 14.61 -1.10
N ILE A 337 -5.46 14.33 -1.09
CA ILE A 337 -6.56 15.23 -1.45
C ILE A 337 -7.61 15.26 -0.34
N ARG A 338 -8.49 16.26 -0.36
CA ARG A 338 -9.50 16.44 0.69
C ARG A 338 -10.55 15.31 0.67
N GLN A 339 -11.18 15.08 -0.48
CA GLN A 339 -12.20 14.06 -0.67
C GLN A 339 -11.54 12.79 -1.22
N LYS A 340 -11.53 11.70 -0.44
CA LYS A 340 -10.83 10.48 -0.83
C LYS A 340 -11.63 9.23 -0.53
N PHE A 341 -11.37 8.20 -1.32
CA PHE A 341 -11.91 6.87 -1.10
C PHE A 341 -11.33 6.19 0.13
N THR A 342 -12.02 5.18 0.61
CA THR A 342 -11.48 4.12 1.46
C THR A 342 -11.28 2.89 0.59
N VAL A 343 -10.03 2.52 0.29
CA VAL A 343 -9.70 1.44 -0.65
C VAL A 343 -9.20 0.22 0.13
N PRO A 344 -9.93 -0.91 0.12
CA PRO A 344 -9.53 -2.10 0.86
C PRO A 344 -8.46 -2.90 0.12
N ILE A 345 -7.26 -3.01 0.71
CA ILE A 345 -6.14 -3.83 0.22
C ILE A 345 -6.51 -5.31 0.34
N GLY A 346 -6.38 -6.05 -0.73
CA GLY A 346 -6.68 -7.50 -0.78
C GLY A 346 -8.13 -7.83 -1.12
N ALA A 347 -9.03 -6.86 -1.12
CA ALA A 347 -10.41 -7.10 -1.53
C ALA A 347 -10.53 -7.34 -3.03
N LYS A 348 -11.44 -8.25 -3.42
CA LYS A 348 -11.78 -8.46 -4.83
C LYS A 348 -12.59 -7.29 -5.38
N ALA A 349 -12.13 -6.73 -6.48
CA ALA A 349 -12.79 -5.60 -7.12
C ALA A 349 -12.79 -5.75 -8.65
N GLU A 350 -13.65 -4.96 -9.26
CA GLU A 350 -13.66 -4.72 -10.71
C GLU A 350 -13.40 -3.24 -10.94
N ILE A 351 -12.51 -2.92 -11.87
CA ILE A 351 -12.39 -1.57 -12.40
C ILE A 351 -13.07 -1.47 -13.75
N ASP A 352 -13.68 -0.32 -14.00
CA ASP A 352 -14.11 0.12 -15.31
C ASP A 352 -13.32 1.39 -15.67
N ALA A 353 -12.31 1.23 -16.53
CA ALA A 353 -11.43 2.34 -16.89
C ALA A 353 -12.11 3.39 -17.77
N THR A 354 -13.20 3.04 -18.46
CA THR A 354 -13.99 3.98 -19.26
C THR A 354 -14.85 4.88 -18.36
N GLU A 355 -15.47 4.28 -17.33
CA GLU A 355 -16.31 5.00 -16.37
C GLU A 355 -15.50 5.60 -15.21
N GLY A 356 -14.24 5.21 -15.05
CA GLY A 356 -13.39 5.65 -13.93
C GLY A 356 -13.93 5.19 -12.56
N SER A 357 -14.32 3.93 -12.45
CA SER A 357 -14.91 3.39 -11.22
C SER A 357 -14.20 2.15 -10.71
N ILE A 358 -14.31 1.92 -9.39
CA ILE A 358 -13.81 0.73 -8.70
C ILE A 358 -14.99 0.14 -7.94
N ARG A 359 -15.42 -1.07 -8.30
CA ARG A 359 -16.54 -1.76 -7.67
C ARG A 359 -16.04 -2.95 -6.86
N LEU A 360 -16.30 -2.99 -5.58
CA LEU A 360 -16.05 -4.16 -4.75
C LEU A 360 -17.03 -5.26 -5.15
N LEU A 361 -16.52 -6.46 -5.38
CA LEU A 361 -17.34 -7.61 -5.79
C LEU A 361 -18.02 -8.30 -4.61
N GLU A 362 -17.52 -8.04 -3.41
CA GLU A 362 -18.05 -8.52 -2.14
C GLU A 362 -17.72 -7.52 -1.02
N PRO A 363 -18.38 -7.60 0.15
CA PRO A 363 -18.01 -6.81 1.32
C PRO A 363 -16.55 -7.04 1.71
N ALA A 364 -15.85 -5.96 2.09
CA ALA A 364 -14.45 -6.03 2.54
C ALA A 364 -14.31 -6.40 4.04
N VAL A 365 -15.40 -6.36 4.80
CA VAL A 365 -15.52 -6.74 6.22
C VAL A 365 -16.67 -7.73 6.40
N LEU A 366 -16.75 -8.38 7.60
CA LEU A 366 -17.82 -9.33 7.98
C LEU A 366 -19.02 -8.62 8.60
#